data_cc38d8fef098ed1daaa49917a7d236bf
#
_entry.id   cc38d8fef098ed1daaa49917a7d236bf
#
_cell.length_a   1.000
_cell.length_b   1.000
_cell.length_c   1.000
_cell.angle_alpha   90.00
_cell.angle_beta   90.00
_cell.angle_gamma   90.00
#
_symmetry.space_group_name_H-M   'P 1'
#
loop_
_entity.id
_entity.type
_entity.pdbx_description
1 polymer ?
#
loop_
_entity_poly.entity_id
_entity_poly.type
_entity_poly.pdbx_seq_one_letter_code
_entity_poly.pdbx_strand_id
1 'polypeptide(L)'
;TPLLIGVAPRVTARILKRPDMQTAEAATDDGSEHDDAESSDGIIRDGRLLKDHLIIIGFGIGGQIMAHGAKSCGIPYIISEMNPTTVEKYRATEPIRHGDASFPLVLEHLGASTARALAILTSDPAGSRAIIANARAMNPSLHIIVRTRFLGNLNSYKEVGANEVIPEEFETSLEVFARVLNHYLVPRQTIDQYVSAIRRENYGMQRRLGMGGSIMDSLPDLQLVAYAVEEGSPLAGRTIAEAALRKEHGVTAAGVRRGDVINNNPDAQTQLLAGDIVYLLATQEALAKAAHLFHTEGKEAA
;
A
#
# COMPACT_ATOMS: atom_id res chain seq x y z
N THR A 1 4.40 16.08 -7.41
CA THR A 1 5.45 15.12 -7.61
C THR A 1 5.41 14.62 -9.05
N PRO A 2 6.00 15.37 -10.02
CA PRO A 2 5.89 15.03 -11.45
C PRO A 2 6.76 13.83 -11.85
N LEU A 3 7.69 13.38 -11.03
CA LEU A 3 8.67 12.34 -11.38
C LEU A 3 8.09 10.91 -11.36
N LEU A 4 7.05 10.65 -10.57
CA LEU A 4 6.40 9.33 -10.46
C LEU A 4 5.43 9.04 -11.62
N ILE A 5 4.84 10.08 -12.22
CA ILE A 5 3.88 9.91 -13.33
C ILE A 5 4.60 9.55 -14.65
N GLY A 6 5.85 9.96 -14.82
CA GLY A 6 6.63 9.62 -16.00
C GLY A 6 7.23 8.22 -16.03
N VAL A 7 7.31 7.53 -14.87
CA VAL A 7 7.92 6.20 -14.76
C VAL A 7 6.90 5.08 -14.94
N ALA A 8 5.66 5.29 -14.51
CA ALA A 8 4.61 4.27 -14.57
C ALA A 8 4.34 3.69 -15.99
N PRO A 9 4.25 4.49 -17.07
CA PRO A 9 4.01 3.93 -18.40
C PRO A 9 5.22 3.17 -18.97
N ARG A 10 6.45 3.51 -18.56
CA ARG A 10 7.67 2.81 -19.02
C ARG A 10 7.87 1.47 -18.30
N VAL A 11 7.44 1.37 -17.06
CA VAL A 11 7.51 0.14 -16.27
C VAL A 11 6.50 -0.88 -16.77
N THR A 12 5.26 -0.48 -17.02
CA THR A 12 4.23 -1.38 -17.57
C THR A 12 4.55 -1.84 -19.00
N ALA A 13 5.09 -0.96 -19.84
CA ALA A 13 5.48 -1.33 -21.22
C ALA A 13 6.65 -2.34 -21.26
N ARG A 14 7.54 -2.33 -20.24
CA ARG A 14 8.68 -3.27 -20.17
C ARG A 14 8.28 -4.64 -19.60
N ILE A 15 7.29 -4.68 -18.73
CA ILE A 15 6.74 -5.93 -18.16
C ILE A 15 5.89 -6.69 -19.18
N LEU A 16 5.19 -5.97 -20.09
CA LEU A 16 4.29 -6.55 -21.09
C LEU A 16 4.94 -6.90 -22.44
N LYS A 17 6.22 -6.61 -22.66
CA LYS A 17 6.95 -7.13 -23.81
C LYS A 17 7.20 -8.62 -23.63
N ARG A 18 6.35 -9.43 -24.27
CA ARG A 18 6.57 -10.88 -24.43
C ARG A 18 7.87 -11.10 -25.21
N PRO A 19 8.75 -11.99 -24.74
CA PRO A 19 9.76 -12.59 -25.63
C PRO A 19 9.04 -13.54 -26.59
N ASP A 20 9.38 -13.46 -27.86
CA ASP A 20 8.85 -14.31 -28.91
C ASP A 20 9.03 -15.80 -28.57
N MET A 21 7.94 -16.54 -28.68
CA MET A 21 7.96 -18.00 -28.63
C MET A 21 8.64 -18.54 -29.88
N GLN A 22 9.91 -18.88 -29.79
CA GLN A 22 10.51 -19.83 -30.70
C GLN A 22 10.47 -21.24 -30.11
N THR A 23 9.81 -22.11 -30.85
CA THR A 23 9.70 -23.54 -30.63
C THR A 23 11.09 -24.16 -30.50
N ALA A 24 11.36 -24.87 -29.40
CA ALA A 24 12.48 -25.76 -29.27
C ALA A 24 11.93 -27.19 -29.18
N GLU A 25 12.28 -27.97 -30.19
CA GLU A 25 12.08 -29.42 -30.29
C GLU A 25 12.91 -30.18 -29.26
N ALA A 26 12.41 -31.37 -28.97
CA ALA A 26 12.89 -32.34 -28.00
C ALA A 26 14.39 -32.68 -28.12
N ALA A 27 15.04 -32.79 -26.98
CA ALA A 27 16.26 -33.57 -26.81
C ALA A 27 16.18 -34.41 -25.53
N THR A 28 16.46 -35.63 -25.71
CA THR A 28 16.42 -36.84 -24.89
C THR A 28 17.18 -36.76 -23.57
N ASP A 29 16.53 -37.34 -22.57
CA ASP A 29 17.00 -38.13 -21.43
C ASP A 29 18.51 -38.37 -21.31
N ASP A 30 19.12 -37.88 -20.26
CA ASP A 30 20.27 -38.51 -19.60
C ASP A 30 20.23 -38.23 -18.09
N GLY A 31 20.10 -39.32 -17.32
CA GLY A 31 20.03 -39.29 -15.87
C GLY A 31 21.34 -38.84 -15.24
N SER A 32 21.25 -37.81 -14.43
CA SER A 32 22.20 -37.54 -13.38
C SER A 32 21.45 -37.22 -12.11
N GLU A 33 21.48 -38.20 -11.20
CA GLU A 33 21.17 -38.02 -9.79
C GLU A 33 22.04 -36.88 -9.24
N HIS A 34 21.46 -35.74 -8.97
CA HIS A 34 22.07 -34.73 -8.13
C HIS A 34 21.49 -34.85 -6.73
N ASP A 35 22.34 -35.37 -5.84
CA ASP A 35 22.21 -35.31 -4.40
C ASP A 35 21.80 -33.88 -3.97
N ASP A 36 20.54 -33.71 -3.66
CA ASP A 36 20.07 -32.58 -2.85
C ASP A 36 20.53 -32.84 -1.41
N ALA A 37 21.76 -32.43 -1.12
CA ALA A 37 22.24 -32.34 0.26
C ALA A 37 21.38 -31.25 0.95
N GLU A 38 20.41 -31.70 1.76
CA GLU A 38 19.69 -30.88 2.71
C GLU A 38 20.66 -30.19 3.67
N SER A 39 21.06 -28.96 3.32
CA SER A 39 21.68 -28.08 4.29
C SER A 39 20.58 -27.33 5.04
N SER A 40 20.45 -27.63 6.31
CA SER A 40 19.60 -26.98 7.31
C SER A 40 20.03 -25.53 7.63
N ASP A 41 20.72 -24.87 6.72
CA ASP A 41 21.17 -23.49 6.87
C ASP A 41 20.17 -22.56 6.17
N GLY A 42 19.64 -21.62 6.93
CA GLY A 42 18.67 -20.63 6.47
C GLY A 42 19.14 -19.87 5.23
N ILE A 43 18.19 -19.25 4.53
CA ILE A 43 18.39 -18.64 3.22
C ILE A 43 19.52 -17.63 3.26
N ILE A 44 20.59 -17.94 2.55
CA ILE A 44 21.76 -17.10 2.43
C ILE A 44 21.68 -16.35 1.09
N ARG A 45 21.54 -15.02 1.15
CA ARG A 45 21.86 -14.13 0.05
C ARG A 45 23.15 -13.42 0.39
N ASP A 46 24.18 -13.56 -0.46
CA ASP A 46 25.50 -12.98 -0.25
C ASP A 46 26.16 -13.40 1.10
N GLY A 47 25.92 -14.64 1.56
CA GLY A 47 26.49 -15.19 2.81
C GLY A 47 25.79 -14.70 4.09
N ARG A 48 24.64 -14.04 4.00
CA ARG A 48 23.86 -13.57 5.16
C ARG A 48 22.46 -14.15 5.18
N LEU A 49 22.01 -14.56 6.37
CA LEU A 49 20.61 -14.91 6.62
C LEU A 49 19.70 -13.74 6.26
N LEU A 50 18.66 -13.98 5.44
CA LEU A 50 17.64 -13.00 5.17
C LEU A 50 16.86 -12.69 6.46
N LYS A 51 16.83 -11.41 6.83
CA LYS A 51 16.03 -10.88 7.94
C LYS A 51 15.28 -9.65 7.46
N ASP A 52 14.12 -9.39 8.09
CA ASP A 52 13.33 -8.19 7.81
C ASP A 52 12.96 -8.05 6.32
N HIS A 53 12.74 -9.19 5.67
CA HIS A 53 12.49 -9.31 4.23
C HIS A 53 11.01 -9.57 3.91
N LEU A 54 10.68 -9.45 2.63
CA LEU A 54 9.39 -9.79 2.06
C LEU A 54 9.43 -11.21 1.47
N ILE A 55 8.46 -12.04 1.85
CA ILE A 55 8.20 -13.33 1.20
C ILE A 55 7.07 -13.13 0.19
N ILE A 56 7.27 -13.57 -1.05
CA ILE A 56 6.28 -13.51 -2.13
C ILE A 56 5.89 -14.94 -2.50
N ILE A 57 4.62 -15.30 -2.31
CA ILE A 57 4.11 -16.62 -2.70
C ILE A 57 3.33 -16.50 -4.00
N GLY A 58 3.85 -17.16 -5.04
CA GLY A 58 3.34 -17.10 -6.41
C GLY A 58 4.03 -16.05 -7.27
N PHE A 59 4.54 -16.46 -8.45
CA PHE A 59 5.29 -15.59 -9.37
C PHE A 59 4.58 -15.37 -10.70
N GLY A 60 3.25 -15.29 -10.67
CA GLY A 60 2.44 -14.78 -11.77
C GLY A 60 2.63 -13.26 -11.95
N ILE A 61 1.73 -12.59 -12.67
CA ILE A 61 1.81 -11.14 -12.94
C ILE A 61 1.95 -10.33 -11.64
N GLY A 62 1.14 -10.62 -10.62
CA GLY A 62 1.20 -9.90 -9.33
C GLY A 62 2.54 -10.08 -8.61
N GLY A 63 3.09 -11.32 -8.60
CA GLY A 63 4.39 -11.61 -8.01
C GLY A 63 5.53 -10.88 -8.72
N GLN A 64 5.50 -10.83 -10.05
CA GLN A 64 6.50 -10.10 -10.84
C GLN A 64 6.47 -8.59 -10.58
N ILE A 65 5.27 -8.00 -10.50
CA ILE A 65 5.10 -6.58 -10.15
C ILE A 65 5.64 -6.30 -8.75
N MET A 66 5.32 -7.16 -7.78
CA MET A 66 5.76 -7.01 -6.40
C MET A 66 7.28 -7.16 -6.26
N ALA A 67 7.88 -8.16 -6.90
CA ALA A 67 9.33 -8.35 -6.91
C ALA A 67 10.06 -7.17 -7.56
N HIS A 68 9.53 -6.65 -8.68
CA HIS A 68 10.07 -5.45 -9.32
C HIS A 68 9.99 -4.23 -8.40
N GLY A 69 8.86 -4.02 -7.72
CA GLY A 69 8.68 -2.94 -6.74
C GLY A 69 9.64 -3.08 -5.56
N ALA A 70 9.75 -4.27 -4.97
CA ALA A 70 10.67 -4.54 -3.87
C ALA A 70 12.12 -4.25 -4.27
N LYS A 71 12.53 -4.71 -5.45
CA LYS A 71 13.87 -4.46 -6.00
C LYS A 71 14.14 -2.97 -6.21
N SER A 72 13.17 -2.22 -6.72
CA SER A 72 13.30 -0.78 -6.94
C SER A 72 13.38 0.03 -5.63
N CYS A 73 12.75 -0.48 -4.57
CA CYS A 73 12.75 0.14 -3.23
C CYS A 73 13.89 -0.36 -2.33
N GLY A 74 14.74 -1.28 -2.82
CA GLY A 74 15.82 -1.87 -2.01
C GLY A 74 15.33 -2.78 -0.88
N ILE A 75 14.09 -3.30 -0.97
CA ILE A 75 13.51 -4.22 0.00
C ILE A 75 14.05 -5.63 -0.28
N PRO A 76 14.69 -6.30 0.68
CA PRO A 76 15.09 -7.70 0.52
C PRO A 76 13.85 -8.57 0.35
N TYR A 77 13.88 -9.52 -0.59
CA TYR A 77 12.76 -10.42 -0.82
C TYR A 77 13.20 -11.80 -1.28
N ILE A 78 12.30 -12.76 -1.13
CA ILE A 78 12.39 -14.11 -1.66
C ILE A 78 11.04 -14.56 -2.20
N ILE A 79 11.08 -15.43 -3.21
CA ILE A 79 9.89 -15.89 -3.92
C ILE A 79 9.76 -17.39 -3.78
N SER A 80 8.56 -17.90 -3.48
CA SER A 80 8.18 -19.30 -3.65
C SER A 80 7.21 -19.45 -4.82
N GLU A 81 7.49 -20.38 -5.71
CA GLU A 81 6.67 -20.68 -6.88
C GLU A 81 6.57 -22.21 -7.06
N MET A 82 5.36 -22.68 -7.35
CA MET A 82 5.08 -24.11 -7.53
C MET A 82 5.38 -24.61 -8.94
N ASN A 83 5.37 -23.72 -9.93
CA ASN A 83 5.62 -24.10 -11.31
C ASN A 83 7.13 -24.17 -11.59
N PRO A 84 7.69 -25.38 -11.80
CA PRO A 84 9.12 -25.57 -12.01
C PRO A 84 9.64 -24.84 -13.25
N THR A 85 8.83 -24.75 -14.32
CA THR A 85 9.20 -24.03 -15.55
C THR A 85 9.36 -22.53 -15.27
N THR A 86 8.52 -21.95 -14.43
CA THR A 86 8.64 -20.55 -14.01
C THR A 86 9.88 -20.34 -13.16
N VAL A 87 10.16 -21.24 -12.23
CA VAL A 87 11.35 -21.18 -11.39
C VAL A 87 12.61 -21.23 -12.26
N GLU A 88 12.71 -22.21 -13.15
CA GLU A 88 13.88 -22.37 -14.04
C GLU A 88 14.11 -21.12 -14.90
N LYS A 89 13.06 -20.55 -15.45
CA LYS A 89 13.12 -19.33 -16.27
C LYS A 89 13.68 -18.12 -15.52
N TYR A 90 13.38 -17.97 -14.23
CA TYR A 90 13.70 -16.76 -13.48
C TYR A 90 14.78 -16.94 -12.42
N ARG A 91 15.26 -18.17 -12.15
CA ARG A 91 16.27 -18.46 -11.12
C ARG A 91 17.57 -17.68 -11.26
N ALA A 92 17.95 -17.30 -12.47
CA ALA A 92 19.16 -16.53 -12.73
C ALA A 92 19.03 -15.04 -12.39
N THR A 93 17.79 -14.50 -12.35
CA THR A 93 17.53 -13.06 -12.19
C THR A 93 16.80 -12.70 -10.91
N GLU A 94 16.11 -13.67 -10.31
CA GLU A 94 15.29 -13.48 -9.12
C GLU A 94 15.62 -14.48 -8.01
N PRO A 95 15.50 -14.11 -6.73
CA PRO A 95 15.67 -15.02 -5.60
C PRO A 95 14.44 -15.92 -5.45
N ILE A 96 14.22 -16.81 -6.43
CA ILE A 96 13.06 -17.68 -6.54
C ILE A 96 13.42 -19.12 -6.15
N ARG A 97 12.52 -19.78 -5.39
CA ARG A 97 12.63 -21.17 -4.97
C ARG A 97 11.41 -21.94 -5.43
N HIS A 98 11.63 -23.19 -5.85
CA HIS A 98 10.55 -24.12 -6.11
C HIS A 98 10.03 -24.66 -4.78
N GLY A 99 8.71 -24.63 -4.56
CA GLY A 99 8.11 -25.20 -3.36
C GLY A 99 6.67 -24.80 -3.18
N ASP A 100 5.93 -25.67 -2.49
CA ASP A 100 4.57 -25.41 -2.05
C ASP A 100 4.62 -24.82 -0.63
N ALA A 101 4.36 -23.53 -0.53
CA ALA A 101 4.39 -22.79 0.74
C ALA A 101 3.27 -23.19 1.72
N SER A 102 2.32 -24.05 1.32
CA SER A 102 1.35 -24.62 2.26
C SER A 102 2.00 -25.60 3.26
N PHE A 103 3.19 -26.11 2.94
CA PHE A 103 3.98 -26.94 3.86
C PHE A 103 4.86 -26.08 4.77
N PRO A 104 4.83 -26.33 6.10
CA PRO A 104 5.61 -25.57 7.08
C PRO A 104 7.10 -25.50 6.77
N LEU A 105 7.70 -26.60 6.32
CA LEU A 105 9.12 -26.68 5.99
C LEU A 105 9.53 -25.68 4.89
N VAL A 106 8.66 -25.47 3.89
CA VAL A 106 8.92 -24.49 2.84
C VAL A 106 8.93 -23.07 3.40
N LEU A 107 7.97 -22.73 4.27
CA LEU A 107 7.92 -21.41 4.94
C LEU A 107 9.16 -21.20 5.84
N GLU A 108 9.63 -22.24 6.51
CA GLU A 108 10.87 -22.19 7.29
C GLU A 108 12.07 -21.88 6.41
N HIS A 109 12.22 -22.58 5.28
CA HIS A 109 13.26 -22.32 4.28
C HIS A 109 13.14 -20.94 3.63
N LEU A 110 11.97 -20.32 3.61
CA LEU A 110 11.77 -18.93 3.17
C LEU A 110 12.07 -17.90 4.28
N GLY A 111 12.43 -18.36 5.49
CA GLY A 111 12.74 -17.48 6.62
C GLY A 111 11.54 -16.80 7.22
N ALA A 112 10.37 -17.45 7.24
CA ALA A 112 9.12 -16.85 7.76
C ALA A 112 9.24 -16.35 9.20
N SER A 113 10.07 -17.01 10.04
CA SER A 113 10.31 -16.63 11.44
C SER A 113 10.98 -15.24 11.58
N THR A 114 11.73 -14.79 10.58
CA THR A 114 12.48 -13.52 10.59
C THR A 114 12.01 -12.53 9.52
N ALA A 115 11.02 -12.90 8.71
CA ALA A 115 10.43 -12.04 7.70
C ALA A 115 9.59 -10.91 8.33
N ARG A 116 9.52 -9.77 7.65
CA ARG A 116 8.66 -8.64 8.01
C ARG A 116 7.27 -8.79 7.41
N ALA A 117 7.19 -9.21 6.17
CA ALA A 117 5.94 -9.32 5.43
C ALA A 117 5.87 -10.58 4.58
N LEU A 118 4.65 -11.07 4.40
CA LEU A 118 4.31 -12.19 3.53
C LEU A 118 3.17 -11.78 2.60
N ALA A 119 3.41 -11.85 1.29
CA ALA A 119 2.41 -11.58 0.27
C ALA A 119 1.99 -12.89 -0.41
N ILE A 120 0.72 -13.28 -0.26
CA ILE A 120 0.15 -14.50 -0.85
C ILE A 120 -0.66 -14.10 -2.08
N LEU A 121 -0.16 -14.47 -3.27
CA LEU A 121 -0.71 -14.07 -4.57
C LEU A 121 -1.22 -15.27 -5.37
N THR A 122 -1.31 -16.45 -4.75
CA THR A 122 -1.86 -17.65 -5.37
C THR A 122 -3.38 -17.55 -5.51
N SER A 123 -3.96 -18.38 -6.38
CA SER A 123 -5.42 -18.43 -6.59
C SER A 123 -6.08 -19.59 -5.87
N ASP A 124 -5.31 -20.41 -5.14
CA ASP A 124 -5.84 -21.54 -4.37
C ASP A 124 -6.29 -21.10 -2.97
N PRO A 125 -7.61 -21.19 -2.66
CA PRO A 125 -8.12 -20.77 -1.35
C PRO A 125 -7.68 -21.68 -0.20
N ALA A 126 -7.57 -22.97 -0.43
CA ALA A 126 -7.20 -23.95 0.59
C ALA A 126 -5.72 -23.82 0.95
N GLY A 127 -4.85 -23.74 -0.06
CA GLY A 127 -3.43 -23.50 0.11
C GLY A 127 -3.16 -22.15 0.78
N SER A 128 -3.85 -21.08 0.37
CA SER A 128 -3.70 -19.77 1.02
C SER A 128 -4.05 -19.80 2.51
N ARG A 129 -5.11 -20.50 2.91
CA ARG A 129 -5.45 -20.66 4.34
C ARG A 129 -4.37 -21.39 5.12
N ALA A 130 -3.83 -22.49 4.56
CA ALA A 130 -2.76 -23.26 5.18
C ALA A 130 -1.49 -22.41 5.33
N ILE A 131 -1.11 -21.65 4.29
CA ILE A 131 0.04 -20.74 4.31
C ILE A 131 -0.12 -19.71 5.43
N ILE A 132 -1.30 -19.05 5.53
CA ILE A 132 -1.56 -18.03 6.56
C ILE A 132 -1.44 -18.64 7.95
N ALA A 133 -2.09 -19.78 8.21
CA ALA A 133 -2.09 -20.43 9.52
C ALA A 133 -0.68 -20.85 9.94
N ASN A 134 0.07 -21.48 9.04
CA ASN A 134 1.43 -21.93 9.30
C ASN A 134 2.41 -20.76 9.51
N ALA A 135 2.32 -19.73 8.65
CA ALA A 135 3.16 -18.55 8.77
C ALA A 135 2.88 -17.77 10.07
N ARG A 136 1.62 -17.64 10.48
CA ARG A 136 1.22 -17.01 11.73
C ARG A 136 1.71 -17.79 12.95
N ALA A 137 1.67 -19.12 12.91
CA ALA A 137 2.20 -19.98 13.96
C ALA A 137 3.72 -19.83 14.14
N MET A 138 4.47 -19.66 13.01
CA MET A 138 5.92 -19.47 13.01
C MET A 138 6.33 -18.05 13.45
N ASN A 139 5.56 -17.04 13.05
CA ASN A 139 5.88 -15.65 13.34
C ASN A 139 4.61 -14.87 13.68
N PRO A 140 4.31 -14.69 14.98
CA PRO A 140 3.13 -13.93 15.43
C PRO A 140 3.12 -12.46 14.98
N SER A 141 4.29 -11.88 14.68
CA SER A 141 4.43 -10.47 14.26
C SER A 141 4.46 -10.28 12.74
N LEU A 142 4.48 -11.35 11.96
CA LEU A 142 4.55 -11.29 10.50
C LEU A 142 3.34 -10.55 9.92
N HIS A 143 3.57 -9.55 9.06
CA HIS A 143 2.48 -8.88 8.36
C HIS A 143 2.06 -9.67 7.13
N ILE A 144 0.89 -10.30 7.18
CA ILE A 144 0.39 -11.20 6.14
C ILE A 144 -0.66 -10.50 5.31
N ILE A 145 -0.37 -10.35 4.00
CA ILE A 145 -1.26 -9.78 2.99
C ILE A 145 -1.64 -10.91 2.04
N VAL A 146 -2.92 -11.12 1.80
CA VAL A 146 -3.39 -12.16 0.88
C VAL A 146 -4.34 -11.59 -0.17
N ARG A 147 -4.11 -11.95 -1.42
CA ARG A 147 -5.04 -11.72 -2.51
C ARG A 147 -6.09 -12.83 -2.55
N THR A 148 -7.34 -12.49 -2.69
CA THR A 148 -8.42 -13.44 -2.95
C THR A 148 -9.23 -13.01 -4.16
N ARG A 149 -9.81 -13.97 -4.88
CA ARG A 149 -10.70 -13.67 -5.98
C ARG A 149 -12.03 -13.11 -5.48
N PHE A 150 -12.59 -13.71 -4.43
CA PHE A 150 -13.95 -13.47 -3.99
C PHE A 150 -14.01 -12.81 -2.61
N LEU A 151 -14.96 -11.87 -2.46
CA LEU A 151 -15.28 -11.24 -1.16
C LEU A 151 -15.62 -12.26 -0.06
N GLY A 152 -16.27 -13.37 -0.40
CA GLY A 152 -16.69 -14.39 0.57
C GLY A 152 -15.53 -15.03 1.37
N ASN A 153 -14.29 -14.97 0.87
CA ASN A 153 -13.13 -15.53 1.54
C ASN A 153 -12.49 -14.60 2.59
N LEU A 154 -12.92 -13.35 2.66
CA LEU A 154 -12.34 -12.33 3.51
C LEU A 154 -12.28 -12.74 4.98
N ASN A 155 -13.43 -13.14 5.55
CA ASN A 155 -13.51 -13.51 6.97
C ASN A 155 -12.67 -14.75 7.27
N SER A 156 -12.74 -15.75 6.39
CA SER A 156 -12.02 -17.01 6.60
C SER A 156 -10.50 -16.85 6.62
N TYR A 157 -9.94 -15.88 5.86
CA TYR A 157 -8.50 -15.60 5.89
C TYR A 157 -8.09 -14.78 7.11
N LYS A 158 -8.95 -13.86 7.54
CA LYS A 158 -8.72 -13.09 8.77
C LYS A 158 -8.77 -13.96 10.01
N GLU A 159 -9.71 -14.89 10.10
CA GLU A 159 -9.84 -15.84 11.21
C GLU A 159 -8.58 -16.69 11.40
N VAL A 160 -7.89 -17.05 10.31
CA VAL A 160 -6.64 -17.81 10.37
C VAL A 160 -5.39 -16.93 10.50
N GLY A 161 -5.53 -15.60 10.57
CA GLY A 161 -4.46 -14.68 10.95
C GLY A 161 -3.91 -13.77 9.84
N ALA A 162 -4.60 -13.60 8.70
CA ALA A 162 -4.23 -12.58 7.72
C ALA A 162 -4.46 -11.17 8.28
N ASN A 163 -3.50 -10.27 8.10
CA ASN A 163 -3.64 -8.87 8.46
C ASN A 163 -4.50 -8.12 7.43
N GLU A 164 -4.22 -8.37 6.15
CA GLU A 164 -4.93 -7.74 5.04
C GLU A 164 -5.39 -8.78 4.03
N VAL A 165 -6.62 -8.62 3.55
CA VAL A 165 -7.19 -9.46 2.50
C VAL A 165 -7.69 -8.57 1.39
N ILE A 166 -7.16 -8.75 0.18
CA ILE A 166 -7.45 -7.92 -0.99
C ILE A 166 -8.31 -8.72 -1.97
N PRO A 167 -9.62 -8.44 -2.07
CA PRO A 167 -10.49 -9.10 -3.02
C PRO A 167 -10.35 -8.48 -4.42
N GLU A 168 -9.83 -9.26 -5.35
CA GLU A 168 -9.48 -8.83 -6.70
C GLU A 168 -10.68 -8.28 -7.48
N GLU A 169 -11.82 -8.99 -7.47
CA GLU A 169 -13.01 -8.56 -8.19
C GLU A 169 -13.57 -7.23 -7.67
N PHE A 170 -13.51 -7.04 -6.36
CA PHE A 170 -13.97 -5.79 -5.74
C PHE A 170 -13.05 -4.61 -6.10
N GLU A 171 -11.73 -4.77 -5.94
CA GLU A 171 -10.77 -3.71 -6.24
C GLU A 171 -10.76 -3.38 -7.74
N THR A 172 -10.87 -4.37 -8.61
CA THR A 172 -11.00 -4.17 -10.06
C THR A 172 -12.28 -3.40 -10.39
N SER A 173 -13.40 -3.71 -9.72
CA SER A 173 -14.68 -3.02 -9.92
C SER A 173 -14.60 -1.55 -9.49
N LEU A 174 -13.91 -1.25 -8.38
CA LEU A 174 -13.67 0.12 -7.94
C LEU A 174 -12.80 0.90 -8.92
N GLU A 175 -11.78 0.28 -9.50
CA GLU A 175 -10.94 0.92 -10.52
C GLU A 175 -11.74 1.22 -11.79
N VAL A 176 -12.59 0.28 -12.24
CA VAL A 176 -13.49 0.51 -13.39
C VAL A 176 -14.45 1.66 -13.08
N PHE A 177 -15.07 1.67 -11.90
CA PHE A 177 -15.97 2.73 -11.45
C PHE A 177 -15.27 4.10 -11.45
N ALA A 178 -14.07 4.19 -10.87
CA ALA A 178 -13.29 5.42 -10.85
C ALA A 178 -12.98 5.95 -12.26
N ARG A 179 -12.63 5.06 -13.20
CA ARG A 179 -12.37 5.41 -14.62
C ARG A 179 -13.62 5.90 -15.32
N VAL A 180 -14.76 5.27 -15.07
CA VAL A 180 -16.05 5.71 -15.62
C VAL A 180 -16.37 7.13 -15.12
N LEU A 181 -16.30 7.37 -13.82
CA LEU A 181 -16.56 8.72 -13.26
C LEU A 181 -15.61 9.77 -13.83
N ASN A 182 -14.33 9.43 -14.01
CA ASN A 182 -13.35 10.32 -14.62
C ASN A 182 -13.72 10.68 -16.07
N HIS A 183 -14.28 9.74 -16.83
CA HIS A 183 -14.77 9.99 -18.19
C HIS A 183 -15.98 10.95 -18.21
N TYR A 184 -16.80 10.94 -17.16
CA TYR A 184 -17.89 11.91 -16.95
C TYR A 184 -17.42 13.23 -16.34
N LEU A 185 -16.10 13.48 -16.29
CA LEU A 185 -15.49 14.71 -15.78
C LEU A 185 -15.82 14.99 -14.30
N VAL A 186 -16.14 13.97 -13.51
CA VAL A 186 -16.27 14.11 -12.06
C VAL A 186 -14.90 14.46 -11.48
N PRO A 187 -14.80 15.49 -10.61
CA PRO A 187 -13.53 15.88 -10.01
C PRO A 187 -12.85 14.70 -9.30
N ARG A 188 -11.53 14.59 -9.49
CA ARG A 188 -10.74 13.47 -8.96
C ARG A 188 -10.88 13.33 -7.44
N GLN A 189 -10.90 14.43 -6.71
CA GLN A 189 -11.10 14.44 -5.27
C GLN A 189 -12.44 13.78 -4.88
N THR A 190 -13.51 14.06 -5.61
CA THR A 190 -14.83 13.45 -5.39
C THR A 190 -14.81 11.95 -5.67
N ILE A 191 -14.12 11.52 -6.75
CA ILE A 191 -13.94 10.10 -7.08
C ILE A 191 -13.22 9.39 -5.94
N ASP A 192 -12.11 9.95 -5.47
CA ASP A 192 -11.29 9.38 -4.38
C ASP A 192 -12.10 9.28 -3.07
N GLN A 193 -12.96 10.25 -2.78
CA GLN A 193 -13.87 10.22 -1.65
C GLN A 193 -14.91 9.08 -1.76
N TYR A 194 -15.54 8.91 -2.92
CA TYR A 194 -16.48 7.80 -3.14
C TYR A 194 -15.80 6.44 -3.05
N VAL A 195 -14.67 6.25 -3.71
CA VAL A 195 -13.91 5.00 -3.66
C VAL A 195 -13.50 4.67 -2.23
N SER A 196 -13.03 5.67 -1.48
CA SER A 196 -12.65 5.51 -0.07
C SER A 196 -13.86 5.18 0.82
N ALA A 197 -15.02 5.79 0.56
CA ALA A 197 -16.26 5.50 1.29
C ALA A 197 -16.72 4.05 1.04
N ILE A 198 -16.74 3.60 -0.22
CA ILE A 198 -17.11 2.23 -0.60
C ILE A 198 -16.13 1.20 0.01
N ARG A 199 -14.82 1.49 0.00
CA ARG A 199 -13.83 0.64 0.68
C ARG A 199 -14.09 0.57 2.18
N ARG A 200 -14.33 1.70 2.86
CA ARG A 200 -14.63 1.72 4.30
C ARG A 200 -15.88 0.93 4.64
N GLU A 201 -16.94 1.04 3.87
CA GLU A 201 -18.18 0.31 4.08
C GLU A 201 -17.97 -1.21 3.96
N ASN A 202 -17.29 -1.66 2.92
CA ASN A 202 -17.06 -3.08 2.66
C ASN A 202 -15.92 -3.69 3.48
N TYR A 203 -14.85 -2.93 3.80
CA TYR A 203 -13.76 -3.34 4.69
C TYR A 203 -13.99 -2.93 6.16
N GLY A 204 -14.80 -1.91 6.43
CA GLY A 204 -15.03 -1.33 7.76
C GLY A 204 -15.84 -2.21 8.70
N MET A 205 -16.72 -3.07 8.18
CA MET A 205 -17.31 -4.15 8.99
C MET A 205 -16.27 -5.05 9.63
N GLN A 206 -15.06 -5.10 9.06
CA GLN A 206 -13.99 -6.00 9.47
C GLN A 206 -12.94 -5.35 10.36
N ARG A 207 -12.83 -4.00 10.35
CA ARG A 207 -11.87 -3.27 11.21
C ARG A 207 -12.25 -3.19 12.67
N ARG A 208 -13.47 -3.49 13.04
CA ARG A 208 -13.90 -3.51 14.45
C ARG A 208 -13.28 -4.63 15.28
N LEU A 209 -12.55 -5.56 14.69
CA LEU A 209 -11.93 -6.71 15.37
C LEU A 209 -10.40 -6.78 15.29
N GLY A 210 -9.70 -5.84 14.62
CA GLY A 210 -8.24 -5.84 14.48
C GLY A 210 -7.62 -4.49 14.82
N MET A 211 -6.92 -4.40 15.94
CA MET A 211 -6.12 -3.22 16.34
C MET A 211 -4.93 -3.05 15.38
N GLY A 212 -5.03 -2.11 14.44
CA GLY A 212 -3.96 -1.77 13.49
C GLY A 212 -4.35 -0.70 12.47
N GLY A 213 -5.44 0.04 12.69
CA GLY A 213 -5.83 1.16 11.85
C GLY A 213 -4.98 2.40 12.11
N SER A 214 -4.65 3.16 11.05
CA SER A 214 -4.12 4.52 11.20
C SER A 214 -5.00 5.31 12.18
N ILE A 215 -4.39 6.13 13.04
CA ILE A 215 -5.11 7.02 13.98
C ILE A 215 -6.15 7.88 13.23
N MET A 216 -5.87 8.25 11.96
CA MET A 216 -6.80 8.99 11.11
C MET A 216 -8.08 8.22 10.77
N ASP A 217 -8.04 6.87 10.73
CA ASP A 217 -9.23 6.03 10.51
C ASP A 217 -10.08 5.86 11.78
N SER A 218 -9.50 6.16 12.95
CA SER A 218 -10.19 6.11 14.25
C SER A 218 -10.94 7.42 14.56
N LEU A 219 -10.72 8.47 13.76
CA LEU A 219 -11.33 9.78 13.87
C LEU A 219 -12.04 10.12 12.54
N PRO A 220 -13.19 9.48 12.24
CA PRO A 220 -13.84 9.52 10.93
C PRO A 220 -14.21 10.93 10.47
N ASP A 221 -14.35 11.88 11.39
CA ASP A 221 -14.72 13.26 11.10
C ASP A 221 -13.52 14.21 11.01
N LEU A 222 -12.29 13.73 11.26
CA LEU A 222 -11.11 14.59 11.26
C LEU A 222 -10.45 14.61 9.87
N GLN A 223 -10.28 15.80 9.30
CA GLN A 223 -9.68 16.02 7.98
C GLN A 223 -8.47 16.95 8.10
N LEU A 224 -7.46 16.71 7.25
CA LEU A 224 -6.35 17.62 7.04
C LEU A 224 -6.56 18.32 5.68
N VAL A 225 -6.78 19.64 5.71
CA VAL A 225 -7.04 20.45 4.52
C VAL A 225 -6.05 21.61 4.48
N ALA A 226 -5.66 22.03 3.28
CA ALA A 226 -4.76 23.16 3.06
C ALA A 226 -5.55 24.37 2.55
N TYR A 227 -5.39 25.53 3.21
CA TYR A 227 -5.96 26.81 2.78
C TYR A 227 -4.85 27.82 2.51
N ALA A 228 -4.99 28.55 1.42
CA ALA A 228 -4.12 29.71 1.14
C ALA A 228 -4.65 30.93 1.88
N VAL A 229 -3.75 31.67 2.53
CA VAL A 229 -4.07 32.98 3.14
C VAL A 229 -4.11 34.01 2.01
N GLU A 230 -5.28 34.50 1.65
CA GLU A 230 -5.43 35.53 0.62
C GLU A 230 -4.99 36.90 1.15
N GLU A 231 -4.54 37.74 0.23
CA GLU A 231 -4.24 39.14 0.54
C GLU A 231 -5.54 39.87 0.97
N GLY A 232 -5.52 40.51 2.14
CA GLY A 232 -6.70 41.14 2.71
C GLY A 232 -7.65 40.19 3.47
N SER A 233 -7.30 38.92 3.62
CA SER A 233 -8.06 37.99 4.47
C SER A 233 -7.94 38.39 5.96
N PRO A 234 -8.93 38.05 6.81
CA PRO A 234 -8.89 38.32 8.25
C PRO A 234 -7.66 37.74 8.98
N LEU A 235 -7.00 36.74 8.40
CA LEU A 235 -5.82 36.07 8.98
C LEU A 235 -4.50 36.70 8.55
N ALA A 236 -4.48 37.46 7.45
CA ALA A 236 -3.24 38.02 6.94
C ALA A 236 -2.60 39.02 7.95
N GLY A 237 -1.36 38.75 8.34
CA GLY A 237 -0.62 39.58 9.31
C GLY A 237 -0.86 39.22 10.78
N ARG A 238 -1.79 38.31 11.11
CA ARG A 238 -2.05 37.87 12.49
C ARG A 238 -1.17 36.66 12.86
N THR A 239 -0.87 36.53 14.15
CA THR A 239 -0.30 35.27 14.68
C THR A 239 -1.36 34.21 14.85
N ILE A 240 -0.93 32.93 14.93
CA ILE A 240 -1.84 31.80 15.21
C ILE A 240 -2.61 32.01 16.51
N ALA A 241 -1.97 32.62 17.54
CA ALA A 241 -2.62 32.96 18.81
C ALA A 241 -3.73 33.98 18.62
N GLU A 242 -3.48 35.08 17.89
CA GLU A 242 -4.44 36.17 17.62
C GLU A 242 -5.59 35.69 16.70
N ALA A 243 -5.30 34.76 15.81
CA ALA A 243 -6.30 34.11 14.94
C ALA A 243 -7.27 33.20 15.71
N ALA A 244 -6.91 32.79 16.94
CA ALA A 244 -7.70 31.95 17.84
C ALA A 244 -8.39 30.74 17.18
N LEU A 245 -7.80 30.20 16.11
CA LEU A 245 -8.36 29.15 15.23
C LEU A 245 -8.90 27.95 16.02
N ARG A 246 -8.15 27.50 17.03
CA ARG A 246 -8.54 26.36 17.84
C ARG A 246 -9.68 26.69 18.81
N LYS A 247 -9.62 27.86 19.42
CA LYS A 247 -10.55 28.26 20.48
C LYS A 247 -11.91 28.65 19.93
N GLU A 248 -11.94 29.39 18.82
CA GLU A 248 -13.17 29.97 18.27
C GLU A 248 -13.77 29.14 17.14
N HIS A 249 -12.92 28.44 16.37
CA HIS A 249 -13.35 27.70 15.17
C HIS A 249 -13.17 26.18 15.26
N GLY A 250 -12.50 25.68 16.33
CA GLY A 250 -12.28 24.25 16.51
C GLY A 250 -11.27 23.64 15.51
N VAL A 251 -10.46 24.48 14.83
CA VAL A 251 -9.48 24.04 13.84
C VAL A 251 -8.05 24.20 14.36
N THR A 252 -7.19 23.23 14.11
CA THR A 252 -5.79 23.23 14.54
C THR A 252 -4.88 23.44 13.34
N ALA A 253 -4.03 24.47 13.38
CA ALA A 253 -2.96 24.66 12.40
C ALA A 253 -1.86 23.60 12.63
N ALA A 254 -1.79 22.61 11.76
CA ALA A 254 -0.82 21.52 11.83
C ALA A 254 0.50 21.86 11.12
N GLY A 255 0.48 22.83 10.20
CA GLY A 255 1.65 23.28 9.47
C GLY A 255 1.38 24.59 8.73
N VAL A 256 2.47 25.33 8.42
CA VAL A 256 2.42 26.52 7.56
C VAL A 256 3.52 26.39 6.50
N ARG A 257 3.16 26.52 5.24
CA ARG A 257 4.11 26.56 4.12
C ARG A 257 4.21 27.98 3.59
N ARG A 258 5.44 28.49 3.52
CA ARG A 258 5.78 29.79 2.92
C ARG A 258 6.81 29.56 1.81
N GLY A 259 6.37 29.71 0.57
CA GLY A 259 7.18 29.30 -0.58
C GLY A 259 7.53 27.81 -0.53
N ASP A 260 8.82 27.49 -0.50
CA ASP A 260 9.31 26.10 -0.43
C ASP A 260 9.60 25.61 1.01
N VAL A 261 9.45 26.48 2.01
CA VAL A 261 9.70 26.16 3.41
C VAL A 261 8.41 25.74 4.11
N ILE A 262 8.44 24.58 4.76
CA ILE A 262 7.34 24.08 5.57
C ILE A 262 7.73 24.14 7.05
N ASN A 263 6.96 24.89 7.85
CA ASN A 263 7.03 24.86 9.30
C ASN A 263 6.00 23.84 9.81
N ASN A 264 6.47 22.66 10.19
CA ASN A 264 5.64 21.62 10.78
C ASN A 264 5.45 21.91 12.27
N ASN A 265 4.22 21.93 12.75
CA ASN A 265 3.86 22.27 14.13
C ASN A 265 4.23 23.71 14.49
N PRO A 266 3.65 24.72 13.80
CA PRO A 266 3.93 26.13 14.06
C PRO A 266 3.50 26.51 15.49
N ASP A 267 4.30 27.36 16.13
CA ASP A 267 4.00 27.87 17.46
C ASP A 267 2.90 28.96 17.43
N ALA A 268 2.44 29.34 18.62
CA ALA A 268 1.38 30.34 18.77
C ALA A 268 1.76 31.72 18.24
N GLN A 269 3.06 32.05 18.18
CA GLN A 269 3.60 33.32 17.71
C GLN A 269 3.88 33.31 16.21
N THR A 270 3.73 32.19 15.53
CA THR A 270 3.89 32.10 14.07
C THR A 270 2.91 33.04 13.39
N GLN A 271 3.43 34.04 12.67
CA GLN A 271 2.61 35.00 11.91
C GLN A 271 2.21 34.40 10.55
N LEU A 272 0.94 34.51 10.23
CA LEU A 272 0.37 34.09 8.94
C LEU A 272 0.43 35.29 7.97
N LEU A 273 1.08 35.09 6.83
CA LEU A 273 1.22 36.13 5.81
C LEU A 273 0.40 35.77 4.57
N ALA A 274 0.01 36.78 3.81
CA ALA A 274 -0.60 36.55 2.49
C ALA A 274 0.29 35.67 1.62
N GLY A 275 -0.31 34.66 0.96
CA GLY A 275 0.40 33.66 0.17
C GLY A 275 0.87 32.43 0.95
N ASP A 276 0.81 32.42 2.29
CA ASP A 276 1.06 31.22 3.09
C ASP A 276 0.00 30.16 2.81
N ILE A 277 0.39 28.88 2.84
CA ILE A 277 -0.53 27.76 2.86
C ILE A 277 -0.55 27.16 4.26
N VAL A 278 -1.70 27.21 4.90
CA VAL A 278 -1.92 26.68 6.25
C VAL A 278 -2.60 25.32 6.16
N TYR A 279 -1.98 24.30 6.75
CA TYR A 279 -2.54 22.97 6.88
C TYR A 279 -3.37 22.89 8.16
N LEU A 280 -4.68 22.70 8.02
CA LEU A 280 -5.64 22.66 9.12
C LEU A 280 -6.11 21.24 9.39
N LEU A 281 -6.17 20.85 10.65
CA LEU A 281 -6.71 19.61 11.14
C LEU A 281 -7.98 19.89 11.93
N ALA A 282 -9.14 19.42 11.43
CA ALA A 282 -10.43 19.58 12.09
C ALA A 282 -11.54 18.72 11.45
N THR A 283 -12.74 18.74 12.03
CA THR A 283 -13.92 18.14 11.40
C THR A 283 -14.34 18.92 10.16
N GLN A 284 -15.05 18.28 9.24
CA GLN A 284 -15.57 18.93 8.02
C GLN A 284 -16.42 20.15 8.35
N GLU A 285 -17.25 20.08 9.40
CA GLU A 285 -18.09 21.20 9.84
C GLU A 285 -17.26 22.39 10.34
N ALA A 286 -16.22 22.12 11.14
CA ALA A 286 -15.32 23.16 11.64
C ALA A 286 -14.49 23.79 10.52
N LEU A 287 -14.02 23.01 9.54
CA LEU A 287 -13.31 23.51 8.37
C LEU A 287 -14.20 24.43 7.52
N ALA A 288 -15.45 24.04 7.28
CA ALA A 288 -16.40 24.85 6.53
C ALA A 288 -16.68 26.20 7.24
N LYS A 289 -16.81 26.20 8.57
CA LYS A 289 -16.98 27.42 9.38
C LYS A 289 -15.74 28.31 9.37
N ALA A 290 -14.53 27.76 9.29
CA ALA A 290 -13.30 28.52 9.31
C ALA A 290 -12.86 29.02 7.91
N ALA A 291 -13.37 28.45 6.83
CA ALA A 291 -12.93 28.73 5.47
C ALA A 291 -12.97 30.24 5.11
N HIS A 292 -13.99 30.97 5.54
CA HIS A 292 -14.13 32.40 5.27
C HIS A 292 -12.98 33.25 5.82
N LEU A 293 -12.27 32.78 6.86
CA LEU A 293 -11.14 33.50 7.46
C LEU A 293 -9.95 33.59 6.52
N PHE A 294 -9.83 32.69 5.57
CA PHE A 294 -8.71 32.60 4.62
C PHE A 294 -8.92 33.42 3.35
N HIS A 295 -10.15 33.83 3.10
CA HIS A 295 -10.55 34.57 1.90
C HIS A 295 -10.84 36.03 2.19
N THR A 296 -10.71 36.87 1.19
CA THR A 296 -11.06 38.31 1.30
C THR A 296 -12.58 38.44 1.37
N GLU A 297 -13.11 39.25 2.30
CA GLU A 297 -14.55 39.54 2.41
C GLU A 297 -15.07 40.09 1.07
N GLY A 298 -15.93 39.30 0.38
CA GLY A 298 -16.55 39.72 -0.88
C GLY A 298 -16.55 38.68 -2.01
N LYS A 299 -15.89 37.52 -1.85
CA LYS A 299 -16.01 36.39 -2.75
C LYS A 299 -16.72 35.23 -2.06
N GLU A 300 -18.05 35.21 -2.14
CA GLU A 300 -18.79 33.97 -1.91
C GLU A 300 -18.31 32.91 -2.90
N ALA A 301 -18.00 31.72 -2.37
CA ALA A 301 -17.60 30.58 -3.17
C ALA A 301 -18.72 30.23 -4.15
N ALA A 302 -18.44 30.42 -5.45
CA ALA A 302 -19.27 29.95 -6.55
C ALA A 302 -19.01 28.45 -6.81
#